data_16ce0601469ffe5b6d981c44c4928052
#
_entry.id   16ce0601469ffe5b6d981c44c4928052
#
_cell.length_a   1.000
_cell.length_b   1.000
_cell.length_c   1.000
_cell.angle_alpha   90.00
_cell.angle_beta   90.00
_cell.angle_gamma   90.00
#
_symmetry.space_group_name_H-M   'P 1'
#
loop_
_entity.id
_entity.type
_entity.pdbx_description
1 polymer ?
#
loop_
_entity_poly.entity_id
_entity_poly.type
_entity_poly.pdbx_seq_one_letter_code
_entity_poly.pdbx_strand_id
1 'polypeptide(L)'
;MPKLLRNVFALILGLVIGGSVNMALVTLGPMLIAPPAGADMTTAEGLSAAMPLLEPRHFLMPFLAHALGVLVGALAAYYIAASHKARFAWAIGAVFLCGGIAASFMIPAPAWFIALDLLLAYLPMAWLATLIGTHLTKRPA
;
A
#
# COMPACT_ATOMS: atom_id res chain seq x y z
N MET A 1 20.66 2.13 -20.82
CA MET A 1 20.80 2.33 -19.36
C MET A 1 21.37 1.05 -18.73
N PRO A 2 22.41 1.13 -17.88
CA PRO A 2 22.96 -0.04 -17.20
C PRO A 2 21.87 -0.76 -16.37
N LYS A 3 21.96 -2.11 -16.28
CA LYS A 3 20.97 -2.92 -15.55
C LYS A 3 20.80 -2.48 -14.09
N LEU A 4 21.93 -2.17 -13.41
CA LEU A 4 21.90 -1.71 -12.03
C LEU A 4 21.09 -0.43 -11.87
N LEU A 5 21.34 0.57 -12.71
CA LEU A 5 20.65 1.85 -12.65
C LEU A 5 19.13 1.68 -12.90
N ARG A 6 18.75 0.86 -13.87
CA ARG A 6 17.37 0.53 -14.17
C ARG A 6 16.67 -0.18 -12.98
N ASN A 7 17.38 -1.07 -12.29
CA ASN A 7 16.85 -1.76 -11.12
C ASN A 7 16.65 -0.80 -9.93
N VAL A 8 17.59 0.15 -9.73
CA VAL A 8 17.43 1.20 -8.71
C VAL A 8 16.22 2.09 -9.03
N PHE A 9 16.08 2.51 -10.29
CA PHE A 9 14.89 3.26 -10.72
C PHE A 9 13.59 2.46 -10.53
N ALA A 10 13.59 1.17 -10.78
CA ALA A 10 12.43 0.32 -10.56
C ALA A 10 11.96 0.37 -9.10
N LEU A 11 12.89 0.32 -8.15
CA LEU A 11 12.57 0.40 -6.72
C LEU A 11 12.03 1.79 -6.36
N ILE A 12 12.75 2.85 -6.75
CA ILE A 12 12.35 4.23 -6.44
C ILE A 12 10.97 4.54 -7.03
N LEU A 13 10.77 4.28 -8.33
CA LEU A 13 9.50 4.57 -9.00
C LEU A 13 8.37 3.69 -8.47
N GLY A 14 8.65 2.43 -8.12
CA GLY A 14 7.66 1.55 -7.48
C GLY A 14 7.19 2.12 -6.14
N LEU A 15 8.10 2.61 -5.30
CA LEU A 15 7.76 3.25 -4.03
C LEU A 15 6.99 4.57 -4.25
N VAL A 16 7.43 5.41 -5.17
CA VAL A 16 6.76 6.69 -5.47
C VAL A 16 5.36 6.46 -6.00
N ILE A 17 5.20 5.59 -7.00
CA ILE A 17 3.90 5.29 -7.61
C ILE A 17 2.96 4.65 -6.57
N GLY A 18 3.44 3.63 -5.85
CA GLY A 18 2.65 2.98 -4.81
C GLY A 18 2.25 3.93 -3.68
N GLY A 19 3.17 4.78 -3.21
CA GLY A 19 2.91 5.81 -2.22
C GLY A 19 1.91 6.85 -2.71
N SER A 20 1.99 7.26 -3.98
CA SER A 20 1.03 8.19 -4.58
C SER A 20 -0.38 7.60 -4.65
N VAL A 21 -0.52 6.34 -5.05
CA VAL A 21 -1.82 5.63 -5.04
C VAL A 21 -2.36 5.53 -3.61
N ASN A 22 -1.52 5.12 -2.67
CA ASN A 22 -1.89 5.05 -1.26
C ASN A 22 -2.40 6.41 -0.74
N MET A 23 -1.62 7.47 -0.94
CA MET A 23 -1.98 8.82 -0.48
C MET A 23 -3.26 9.33 -1.13
N ALA A 24 -3.45 9.09 -2.43
CA ALA A 24 -4.67 9.47 -3.14
C ALA A 24 -5.90 8.81 -2.52
N LEU A 25 -5.83 7.50 -2.24
CA LEU A 25 -6.95 6.76 -1.64
C LEU A 25 -7.22 7.16 -0.18
N VAL A 26 -6.17 7.43 0.61
CA VAL A 26 -6.33 7.96 1.97
C VAL A 26 -7.01 9.33 1.93
N THR A 27 -6.60 10.21 1.00
CA THR A 27 -7.15 11.57 0.89
C THR A 27 -8.59 11.57 0.37
N LEU A 28 -8.92 10.69 -0.59
CA LEU A 28 -10.26 10.58 -1.17
C LEU A 28 -11.21 9.76 -0.29
N GLY A 29 -10.67 8.93 0.60
CA GLY A 29 -11.46 8.04 1.47
C GLY A 29 -12.59 8.73 2.22
N PRO A 30 -12.34 9.85 2.93
CA PRO A 30 -13.39 10.60 3.64
C PRO A 30 -14.50 11.17 2.77
N MET A 31 -14.23 11.35 1.46
CA MET A 31 -15.26 11.80 0.50
C MET A 31 -16.23 10.66 0.10
N LEU A 32 -15.75 9.42 0.16
CA LEU A 32 -16.52 8.23 -0.20
C LEU A 32 -17.21 7.60 1.02
N ILE A 33 -16.50 7.57 2.14
CA ILE A 33 -17.00 7.08 3.43
C ILE A 33 -16.75 8.19 4.44
N ALA A 34 -17.78 9.03 4.66
CA ALA A 34 -17.68 10.17 5.55
C ALA A 34 -17.37 9.73 6.99
N PRO A 35 -16.40 10.38 7.66
CA PRO A 35 -16.13 10.13 9.06
C PRO A 35 -17.32 10.54 9.94
N PRO A 36 -17.37 10.09 11.20
CA PRO A 36 -18.39 10.54 12.15
C PRO A 36 -18.38 12.07 12.30
N ALA A 37 -19.57 12.64 12.56
CA ALA A 37 -19.71 14.09 12.71
C ALA A 37 -18.80 14.63 13.81
N GLY A 38 -18.03 15.67 13.49
CA GLY A 38 -17.10 16.30 14.42
C GLY A 38 -15.76 15.60 14.59
N ALA A 39 -15.51 14.47 13.90
CA ALA A 39 -14.21 13.80 13.91
C ALA A 39 -13.19 14.54 13.06
N ASP A 40 -12.07 14.91 13.65
CA ASP A 40 -10.90 15.42 12.91
C ASP A 40 -10.01 14.25 12.50
N MET A 41 -9.93 14.00 11.19
CA MET A 41 -9.09 12.94 10.61
C MET A 41 -7.78 13.49 10.03
N THR A 42 -7.49 14.78 10.25
CA THR A 42 -6.35 15.45 9.60
C THR A 42 -5.13 15.57 10.51
N THR A 43 -5.32 15.47 11.82
CA THR A 43 -4.25 15.50 12.81
C THR A 43 -4.11 14.17 13.54
N ALA A 44 -2.94 13.87 14.08
CA ALA A 44 -2.68 12.65 14.85
C ALA A 44 -3.56 12.58 16.11
N GLU A 45 -3.71 13.70 16.81
CA GLU A 45 -4.55 13.85 18.00
C GLU A 45 -6.02 13.67 17.65
N GLY A 46 -6.48 14.32 16.56
CA GLY A 46 -7.86 14.20 16.08
C GLY A 46 -8.21 12.78 15.66
N LEU A 47 -7.33 12.13 14.90
CA LEU A 47 -7.48 10.73 14.51
C LEU A 47 -7.54 9.80 15.72
N SER A 48 -6.67 10.00 16.71
CA SER A 48 -6.65 9.22 17.95
C SER A 48 -7.96 9.40 18.73
N ALA A 49 -8.47 10.62 18.83
CA ALA A 49 -9.73 10.93 19.50
C ALA A 49 -10.96 10.36 18.74
N ALA A 50 -10.89 10.33 17.41
CA ALA A 50 -11.96 9.80 16.57
C ALA A 50 -12.02 8.27 16.56
N MET A 51 -10.90 7.59 16.85
CA MET A 51 -10.77 6.14 16.71
C MET A 51 -11.88 5.32 17.39
N PRO A 52 -12.32 5.64 18.62
CA PRO A 52 -13.44 4.93 19.26
C PRO A 52 -14.79 5.13 18.58
N LEU A 53 -14.94 6.15 17.74
CA LEU A 53 -16.17 6.49 17.02
C LEU A 53 -16.22 5.84 15.64
N LEU A 54 -15.09 5.28 15.16
CA LEU A 54 -15.01 4.68 13.84
C LEU A 54 -15.65 3.29 13.82
N GLU A 55 -16.51 3.09 12.83
CA GLU A 55 -17.12 1.79 12.51
C GLU A 55 -16.22 1.02 11.52
N PRO A 56 -16.39 -0.32 11.38
CA PRO A 56 -15.59 -1.14 10.44
C PRO A 56 -15.54 -0.58 9.01
N ARG A 57 -16.62 0.04 8.52
CA ARG A 57 -16.66 0.64 7.17
C ARG A 57 -15.64 1.75 6.97
N HIS A 58 -15.26 2.48 8.02
CA HIS A 58 -14.30 3.57 7.93
C HIS A 58 -12.86 3.07 7.71
N PHE A 59 -12.58 1.80 8.01
CA PHE A 59 -11.29 1.15 7.78
C PHE A 59 -11.14 0.59 6.37
N LEU A 60 -12.21 0.55 5.57
CA LEU A 60 -12.17 0.03 4.20
C LEU A 60 -11.22 0.84 3.31
N MET A 61 -11.32 2.16 3.34
CA MET A 61 -10.49 3.02 2.49
C MET A 61 -9.00 3.00 2.88
N PRO A 62 -8.61 3.06 4.16
CA PRO A 62 -7.24 2.80 4.58
C PRO A 62 -6.71 1.44 4.12
N PHE A 63 -7.47 0.36 4.29
CA PHE A 63 -7.07 -0.96 3.80
C PHE A 63 -6.85 -0.99 2.28
N LEU A 64 -7.79 -0.45 1.50
CA LEU A 64 -7.67 -0.37 0.04
C LEU A 64 -6.49 0.51 -0.38
N ALA A 65 -6.21 1.58 0.34
CA ALA A 65 -5.08 2.45 0.10
C ALA A 65 -3.75 1.68 0.23
N HIS A 66 -3.58 0.91 1.30
CA HIS A 66 -2.41 0.07 1.51
C HIS A 66 -2.34 -1.05 0.46
N ALA A 67 -3.41 -1.81 0.27
CA ALA A 67 -3.43 -2.95 -0.65
C ALA A 67 -3.17 -2.53 -2.10
N LEU A 68 -3.90 -1.53 -2.62
CA LEU A 68 -3.74 -1.06 -3.99
C LEU A 68 -2.45 -0.27 -4.19
N GLY A 69 -2.01 0.48 -3.17
CA GLY A 69 -0.71 1.15 -3.19
C GLY A 69 0.42 0.16 -3.39
N VAL A 70 0.43 -0.92 -2.60
CA VAL A 70 1.43 -1.99 -2.75
C VAL A 70 1.30 -2.70 -4.09
N LEU A 71 0.09 -3.09 -4.48
CA LEU A 71 -0.14 -3.81 -5.74
C LEU A 71 0.39 -3.01 -6.94
N VAL A 72 0.01 -1.74 -7.05
CA VAL A 72 0.40 -0.88 -8.17
C VAL A 72 1.90 -0.56 -8.12
N GLY A 73 2.45 -0.26 -6.95
CA GLY A 73 3.87 -0.01 -6.78
C GLY A 73 4.73 -1.23 -7.10
N ALA A 74 4.31 -2.41 -6.66
CA ALA A 74 5.00 -3.67 -6.94
C ALA A 74 4.92 -4.05 -8.43
N LEU A 75 3.77 -3.83 -9.09
CA LEU A 75 3.65 -3.99 -10.54
C LEU A 75 4.56 -3.03 -11.30
N ALA A 76 4.60 -1.76 -10.92
CA ALA A 76 5.50 -0.78 -11.53
C ALA A 76 6.97 -1.22 -11.39
N ALA A 77 7.39 -1.62 -10.19
CA ALA A 77 8.74 -2.13 -9.96
C ALA A 77 9.03 -3.38 -10.80
N TYR A 78 8.07 -4.31 -10.88
CA TYR A 78 8.18 -5.53 -11.70
C TYR A 78 8.43 -5.21 -13.18
N TYR A 79 7.68 -4.29 -13.78
CA TYR A 79 7.80 -3.98 -15.20
C TYR A 79 9.04 -3.13 -15.52
N ILE A 80 9.42 -2.23 -14.64
CA ILE A 80 10.58 -1.36 -14.84
C ILE A 80 11.89 -2.13 -14.65
N ALA A 81 11.97 -3.09 -13.72
CA ALA A 81 13.19 -3.82 -13.43
C ALA A 81 13.78 -4.53 -14.67
N ALA A 82 15.10 -4.44 -14.82
CA ALA A 82 15.83 -5.08 -15.92
C ALA A 82 16.08 -6.57 -15.67
N SER A 83 16.17 -6.97 -14.40
CA SER A 83 16.44 -8.34 -13.96
C SER A 83 15.78 -8.61 -12.62
N HIS A 84 15.61 -9.89 -12.26
CA HIS A 84 15.02 -10.30 -10.97
C HIS A 84 13.69 -9.60 -10.62
N LYS A 85 12.85 -9.38 -11.59
CA LYS A 85 11.62 -8.57 -11.52
C LYS A 85 10.77 -8.88 -10.28
N ALA A 86 10.55 -10.16 -9.99
CA ALA A 86 9.79 -10.58 -8.81
C ALA A 86 10.42 -10.10 -7.49
N ARG A 87 11.76 -10.09 -7.38
CA ARG A 87 12.44 -9.62 -6.17
C ARG A 87 12.17 -8.14 -5.89
N PHE A 88 12.08 -7.31 -6.94
CA PHE A 88 11.75 -5.89 -6.79
C PHE A 88 10.29 -5.70 -6.38
N ALA A 89 9.36 -6.47 -6.93
CA ALA A 89 7.97 -6.45 -6.47
C ALA A 89 7.85 -6.84 -4.99
N TRP A 90 8.54 -7.89 -4.56
CA TRP A 90 8.57 -8.30 -3.15
C TRP A 90 9.24 -7.25 -2.25
N ALA A 91 10.30 -6.57 -2.73
CA ALA A 91 10.95 -5.50 -1.99
C ALA A 91 9.99 -4.32 -1.73
N ILE A 92 9.15 -3.96 -2.72
CA ILE A 92 8.10 -2.95 -2.52
C ILE A 92 7.15 -3.40 -1.40
N GLY A 93 6.63 -4.63 -1.45
CA GLY A 93 5.75 -5.16 -0.39
C GLY A 93 6.39 -5.14 0.99
N ALA A 94 7.68 -5.52 1.08
CA ALA A 94 8.42 -5.52 2.34
C ALA A 94 8.63 -4.10 2.90
N VAL A 95 8.98 -3.12 2.06
CA VAL A 95 9.14 -1.72 2.50
C VAL A 95 7.83 -1.14 2.99
N PHE A 96 6.73 -1.37 2.25
CA PHE A 96 5.41 -0.92 2.70
C PHE A 96 4.95 -1.62 3.98
N LEU A 97 5.22 -2.93 4.14
CA LEU A 97 4.94 -3.66 5.38
C LEU A 97 5.69 -3.04 6.57
N CYS A 98 6.96 -2.71 6.42
CA CYS A 98 7.71 -2.00 7.47
C CYS A 98 7.05 -0.67 7.84
N GLY A 99 6.58 0.08 6.84
CA GLY A 99 5.79 1.30 7.05
C GLY A 99 4.49 1.05 7.80
N GLY A 100 3.74 0.00 7.42
CA GLY A 100 2.50 -0.40 8.08
C GLY A 100 2.71 -0.84 9.55
N ILE A 101 3.80 -1.58 9.80
CA ILE A 101 4.19 -1.94 11.18
C ILE A 101 4.51 -0.68 11.98
N ALA A 102 5.31 0.25 11.44
CA ALA A 102 5.61 1.51 12.11
C ALA A 102 4.33 2.32 12.40
N ALA A 103 3.43 2.41 11.43
CA ALA A 103 2.15 3.11 11.59
C ALA A 103 1.27 2.47 12.68
N SER A 104 1.30 1.15 12.85
CA SER A 104 0.52 0.46 13.89
C SER A 104 0.95 0.81 15.33
N PHE A 105 2.18 1.28 15.52
CA PHE A 105 2.65 1.82 16.80
C PHE A 105 2.29 3.29 17.00
N MET A 106 2.01 4.02 15.94
CA MET A 106 1.73 5.46 16.01
C MET A 106 0.23 5.77 16.03
N ILE A 107 -0.59 4.93 15.39
CA ILE A 107 -2.03 5.10 15.24
C ILE A 107 -2.74 4.02 16.06
N PRO A 108 -3.57 4.37 17.06
CA PRO A 108 -4.23 3.41 17.94
C PRO A 108 -5.45 2.74 17.26
N ALA A 109 -5.22 2.13 16.10
CA ALA A 109 -6.25 1.40 15.37
C ALA A 109 -6.66 0.11 16.10
N PRO A 110 -7.89 -0.39 15.89
CA PRO A 110 -8.33 -1.64 16.49
C PRO A 110 -7.44 -2.83 16.09
N ALA A 111 -7.15 -3.73 17.04
CA ALA A 111 -6.26 -4.87 16.81
C ALA A 111 -6.69 -5.76 15.63
N TRP A 112 -8.00 -5.94 15.43
CA TRP A 112 -8.52 -6.69 14.30
C TRP A 112 -8.14 -6.06 12.95
N PHE A 113 -8.18 -4.72 12.87
CA PHE A 113 -7.80 -4.00 11.65
C PHE A 113 -6.29 -4.09 11.41
N ILE A 114 -5.48 -3.86 12.45
CA ILE A 114 -4.02 -3.99 12.35
C ILE A 114 -3.64 -5.39 11.85
N ALA A 115 -4.23 -6.44 12.42
CA ALA A 115 -3.95 -7.81 11.99
C ALA A 115 -4.36 -8.05 10.54
N LEU A 116 -5.57 -7.64 10.13
CA LEU A 116 -6.07 -7.79 8.77
C LEU A 116 -5.19 -7.04 7.77
N ASP A 117 -4.85 -5.79 8.09
CA ASP A 117 -4.05 -4.93 7.22
C ASP A 117 -2.63 -5.48 7.03
N LEU A 118 -1.93 -5.78 8.12
CA LEU A 118 -0.56 -6.30 8.06
C LEU A 118 -0.47 -7.67 7.37
N LEU A 119 -1.48 -8.51 7.50
CA LEU A 119 -1.49 -9.84 6.88
C LEU A 119 -1.88 -9.82 5.40
N LEU A 120 -2.77 -8.93 4.96
CA LEU A 120 -3.37 -8.99 3.64
C LEU A 120 -2.97 -7.86 2.69
N ALA A 121 -2.67 -6.65 3.19
CA ALA A 121 -2.48 -5.49 2.34
C ALA A 121 -1.06 -5.35 1.74
N TYR A 122 -0.07 -6.10 2.23
CA TYR A 122 1.33 -5.89 1.84
C TYR A 122 1.91 -7.08 1.07
N LEU A 123 2.36 -8.12 1.75
CA LEU A 123 3.02 -9.25 1.09
C LEU A 123 2.10 -10.01 0.12
N PRO A 124 0.82 -10.28 0.43
CA PRO A 124 -0.10 -10.88 -0.53
C PRO A 124 -0.30 -10.03 -1.78
N MET A 125 -0.31 -8.69 -1.65
CA MET A 125 -0.43 -7.80 -2.82
C MET A 125 0.84 -7.77 -3.66
N ALA A 126 2.02 -7.82 -3.05
CA ALA A 126 3.29 -7.98 -3.76
C ALA A 126 3.36 -9.33 -4.50
N TRP A 127 2.90 -10.40 -3.86
CA TRP A 127 2.78 -11.71 -4.51
C TRP A 127 1.81 -11.66 -5.70
N LEU A 128 0.63 -11.09 -5.53
CA LEU A 128 -0.34 -10.91 -6.60
C LEU A 128 0.25 -10.11 -7.78
N ALA A 129 1.02 -9.05 -7.48
CA ALA A 129 1.74 -8.28 -8.50
C ALA A 129 2.72 -9.17 -9.30
N THR A 130 3.43 -10.10 -8.64
CA THR A 130 4.33 -11.02 -9.35
C THR A 130 3.56 -12.01 -10.23
N LEU A 131 2.42 -12.50 -9.79
CA LEU A 131 1.56 -13.38 -10.59
C LEU A 131 1.05 -12.66 -11.85
N ILE A 132 0.48 -11.46 -11.68
CA ILE A 132 -0.02 -10.64 -12.79
C ILE A 132 1.12 -10.32 -13.76
N GLY A 133 2.25 -9.83 -13.24
CA GLY A 133 3.41 -9.46 -14.04
C GLY A 133 3.95 -10.65 -14.84
N THR A 134 4.05 -11.82 -14.23
CA THR A 134 4.52 -13.04 -14.89
C THR A 134 3.53 -13.52 -15.95
N HIS A 135 2.23 -13.48 -15.65
CA HIS A 135 1.19 -13.93 -16.59
C HIS A 135 1.13 -13.06 -17.84
N LEU A 136 1.19 -11.73 -17.66
CA LEU A 136 1.12 -10.80 -18.80
C LEU A 136 2.41 -10.80 -19.65
N THR A 137 3.56 -11.11 -19.07
CA THR A 137 4.83 -11.20 -19.83
C THR A 137 5.01 -12.53 -20.57
N LYS A 138 4.24 -13.57 -20.22
CA LYS A 138 4.28 -14.89 -20.88
C LYS A 138 3.27 -15.05 -22.01
N ARG A 139 2.36 -14.10 -22.23
CA ARG A 139 1.43 -14.18 -23.37
C ARG A 139 2.25 -13.98 -24.67
N PRO A 140 2.33 -15.01 -25.57
CA PRO A 140 2.87 -14.79 -26.89
C PRO A 140 1.95 -13.83 -27.65
N ALA A 141 2.56 -12.93 -28.44
CA ALA A 141 1.84 -12.07 -29.38
C ALA A 141 1.20 -12.91 -30.47
#